data_c90ccfd743f0ac786c0a7d34181675cc
#
_entry.id   c90ccfd743f0ac786c0a7d34181675cc
#
_cell.length_a   1.000
_cell.length_b   1.000
_cell.length_c   1.000
_cell.angle_alpha   90.00
_cell.angle_beta   90.00
_cell.angle_gamma   90.00
#
_symmetry.space_group_name_H-M   'P 1'
#
loop_
_entity.id
_entity.type
_entity.pdbx_description
1 polymer ?
#
loop_
_entity_poly.entity_id
_entity_poly.type
_entity_poly.pdbx_seq_one_letter_code
_entity_poly.pdbx_strand_id
1 'polypeptide(L)'
;MIRVVLMLGLSLLAWVLPIWAGQVDWIEVPATEAGQQWWDRGSVREDRQGLRSVLSRFTPAPTSEGEQAPGELYVMQLDCAQQLYRDKQVNGIPRFGASWEAVGEDGLIGSVIDAVCNEPLAS
;
A
#
# COMPACT_ATOMS: atom_id res chain seq x y z
N MET A 1 25.40 -40.96 -14.58
CA MET A 1 26.10 -39.68 -14.74
C MET A 1 25.24 -38.60 -15.39
N ILE A 2 24.53 -38.89 -16.46
CA ILE A 2 23.66 -37.93 -17.14
C ILE A 2 22.47 -37.46 -16.26
N ARG A 3 22.01 -38.30 -15.35
CA ARG A 3 20.87 -37.99 -14.48
C ARG A 3 21.16 -36.92 -13.45
N VAL A 4 22.40 -36.74 -13.03
CA VAL A 4 22.78 -35.76 -12.01
C VAL A 4 22.74 -34.35 -12.57
N VAL A 5 23.05 -34.17 -13.86
CA VAL A 5 23.05 -32.87 -14.52
C VAL A 5 21.63 -32.32 -14.69
N LEU A 6 20.65 -33.19 -14.93
CA LEU A 6 19.25 -32.78 -15.08
C LEU A 6 18.62 -32.29 -13.77
N MET A 7 19.01 -32.85 -12.63
CA MET A 7 18.52 -32.42 -11.34
C MET A 7 19.03 -31.04 -10.93
N LEU A 8 20.24 -30.69 -11.30
CA LEU A 8 20.83 -29.39 -11.02
C LEU A 8 20.13 -28.26 -11.80
N GLY A 9 19.69 -28.54 -13.02
CA GLY A 9 18.95 -27.57 -13.81
C GLY A 9 17.60 -27.22 -13.24
N LEU A 10 16.90 -28.19 -12.65
CA LEU A 10 15.59 -27.98 -12.02
C LEU A 10 15.69 -27.15 -10.74
N SER A 11 16.77 -27.32 -9.98
CA SER A 11 16.99 -26.56 -8.75
C SER A 11 17.21 -25.08 -9.03
N LEU A 12 17.88 -24.74 -10.11
CA LEU A 12 18.14 -23.35 -10.50
C LEU A 12 16.87 -22.59 -10.87
N LEU A 13 15.92 -23.26 -11.51
CA LEU A 13 14.65 -22.65 -11.91
C LEU A 13 13.78 -22.28 -10.69
N ALA A 14 13.83 -23.07 -9.64
CA ALA A 14 13.06 -22.81 -8.43
C ALA A 14 13.54 -21.57 -7.65
N TRP A 15 14.77 -21.14 -7.87
CA TRP A 15 15.35 -19.99 -7.16
C TRP A 15 14.96 -18.64 -7.74
N VAL A 16 14.52 -18.59 -8.99
CA VAL A 16 14.24 -17.33 -9.67
C VAL A 16 12.85 -16.79 -9.33
N LEU A 17 11.89 -17.65 -8.97
CA LEU A 17 10.50 -17.28 -8.78
C LEU A 17 10.20 -16.46 -7.52
N PRO A 18 10.83 -16.68 -6.35
CA PRO A 18 10.44 -15.95 -5.12
C PRO A 18 10.94 -14.52 -5.03
N ILE A 19 11.88 -14.10 -5.88
CA ILE A 19 12.55 -12.80 -5.74
C ILE A 19 11.63 -11.63 -6.06
N TRP A 20 10.58 -11.85 -6.85
CA TRP A 20 9.68 -10.79 -7.34
C TRP A 20 8.45 -10.60 -6.49
N ALA A 21 8.12 -11.53 -5.62
CA ALA A 21 6.98 -11.38 -4.74
C ALA A 21 7.41 -10.53 -3.54
N GLY A 22 7.34 -9.21 -3.67
CA GLY A 22 7.51 -8.32 -2.53
C GLY A 22 6.53 -8.71 -1.45
N GLN A 23 7.01 -8.91 -0.24
CA GLN A 23 6.14 -9.26 0.87
C GLN A 23 5.35 -8.03 1.28
N VAL A 24 4.03 -8.18 1.32
CA VAL A 24 3.14 -7.19 1.87
C VAL A 24 3.29 -7.18 3.38
N ASP A 25 3.46 -6.00 3.95
CA ASP A 25 3.58 -5.81 5.40
C ASP A 25 2.52 -4.79 5.84
N TRP A 26 1.30 -5.30 6.10
CA TRP A 26 0.18 -4.45 6.47
C TRP A 26 0.30 -3.94 7.89
N ILE A 27 0.29 -2.62 8.03
CA ILE A 27 0.28 -1.94 9.32
C ILE A 27 -1.08 -1.25 9.45
N GLU A 28 -1.82 -1.58 10.50
CA GLU A 28 -3.12 -0.94 10.75
C GLU A 28 -2.91 0.38 11.49
N VAL A 29 -3.62 1.42 11.05
CA VAL A 29 -3.71 2.67 11.82
C VAL A 29 -4.91 2.59 12.77
N PRO A 30 -4.98 3.46 13.80
CA PRO A 30 -6.12 3.41 14.71
C PRO A 30 -7.45 3.54 13.97
N ALA A 31 -8.37 2.62 14.23
CA ALA A 31 -9.68 2.61 13.63
C ALA A 31 -10.50 3.83 14.04
N THR A 32 -11.42 4.25 13.18
CA THR A 32 -12.38 5.32 13.48
C THR A 32 -13.79 4.82 13.23
N GLU A 33 -14.78 5.68 13.43
CA GLU A 33 -16.18 5.35 13.12
C GLU A 33 -16.39 5.06 11.63
N ALA A 34 -15.49 5.57 10.77
CA ALA A 34 -15.57 5.31 9.34
C ALA A 34 -15.15 3.88 8.98
N GLY A 35 -14.29 3.27 9.77
CA GLY A 35 -13.82 1.92 9.51
C GLY A 35 -12.37 1.71 9.91
N GLN A 36 -11.70 0.85 9.16
CA GLN A 36 -10.31 0.45 9.40
C GLN A 36 -9.48 0.73 8.16
N GLN A 37 -8.22 1.09 8.36
CA GLN A 37 -7.29 1.33 7.26
C GLN A 37 -5.91 0.78 7.61
N TRP A 38 -5.24 0.27 6.58
CA TRP A 38 -3.90 -0.30 6.66
C TRP A 38 -3.04 0.32 5.56
N TRP A 39 -1.76 0.34 5.77
CA TRP A 39 -0.78 0.69 4.73
C TRP A 39 0.28 -0.38 4.67
N ASP A 40 0.82 -0.61 3.48
CA ASP A 40 1.83 -1.62 3.25
C ASP A 40 3.21 -0.98 3.38
N ARG A 41 3.89 -1.29 4.48
CA ARG A 41 5.24 -0.78 4.72
C ARG A 41 6.19 -1.15 3.60
N GLY A 42 6.06 -2.34 3.05
CA GLY A 42 6.92 -2.81 1.97
C GLY A 42 6.75 -2.07 0.66
N SER A 43 5.64 -1.35 0.48
CA SER A 43 5.34 -0.65 -0.76
C SER A 43 5.78 0.82 -0.78
N VAL A 44 6.25 1.35 0.36
CA VAL A 44 6.59 2.79 0.45
C VAL A 44 7.76 3.10 -0.48
N ARG A 45 7.57 4.08 -1.34
CA ARG A 45 8.60 4.55 -2.27
C ARG A 45 8.61 6.08 -2.28
N GLU A 46 9.76 6.66 -2.52
CA GLU A 46 9.89 8.11 -2.67
C GLU A 46 10.46 8.40 -4.06
N ASP A 47 9.86 9.35 -4.76
CA ASP A 47 10.32 9.75 -6.07
C ASP A 47 11.33 10.91 -5.98
N ARG A 48 11.79 11.39 -7.15
CA ARG A 48 12.80 12.45 -7.20
C ARG A 48 12.30 13.80 -6.70
N GLN A 49 10.99 13.97 -6.63
CA GLN A 49 10.37 15.20 -6.14
C GLN A 49 10.10 15.17 -4.65
N GLY A 50 10.42 14.07 -3.99
CA GLY A 50 10.15 13.90 -2.57
C GLY A 50 8.73 13.43 -2.26
N LEU A 51 7.95 13.07 -3.27
CA LEU A 51 6.62 12.52 -3.06
C LEU A 51 6.71 11.04 -2.74
N ARG A 52 5.89 10.58 -1.82
CA ARG A 52 5.85 9.18 -1.44
C ARG A 52 4.63 8.49 -2.01
N SER A 53 4.77 7.24 -2.39
CA SER A 53 3.64 6.40 -2.76
C SER A 53 3.56 5.19 -1.84
N VAL A 54 2.35 4.73 -1.60
CA VAL A 54 2.09 3.61 -0.71
C VAL A 54 0.81 2.89 -1.13
N LEU A 55 0.82 1.58 -0.98
CA LEU A 55 -0.39 0.77 -1.12
C LEU A 55 -1.17 0.82 0.19
N SER A 56 -2.45 1.11 0.13
CA SER A 56 -3.31 1.22 1.30
C SER A 56 -4.61 0.46 1.08
N ARG A 57 -5.15 -0.06 2.17
CA ARG A 57 -6.40 -0.82 2.14
C ARG A 57 -7.37 -0.22 3.16
N PHE A 58 -8.62 -0.04 2.75
CA PHE A 58 -9.66 0.49 3.60
C PHE A 58 -10.83 -0.49 3.68
N THR A 59 -11.34 -0.70 4.88
CA THR A 59 -12.56 -1.48 5.11
C THR A 59 -13.55 -0.60 5.84
N PRO A 60 -14.70 -0.28 5.22
CA PRO A 60 -15.73 0.53 5.87
C PRO A 60 -16.26 -0.15 7.13
N ALA A 61 -16.71 0.65 8.08
CA ALA A 61 -17.42 0.11 9.24
C ALA A 61 -18.70 -0.60 8.77
N PRO A 62 -19.12 -1.70 9.45
CA PRO A 62 -20.40 -2.32 9.13
C PRO A 62 -21.56 -1.35 9.25
N THR A 63 -22.60 -1.58 8.44
CA THR A 63 -23.84 -0.80 8.57
C THR A 63 -24.51 -1.09 9.91
N SER A 64 -25.54 -0.28 10.24
CA SER A 64 -26.34 -0.49 11.46
C SER A 64 -27.01 -1.86 11.47
N GLU A 65 -27.20 -2.47 10.30
CA GLU A 65 -27.79 -3.82 10.17
C GLU A 65 -26.73 -4.92 10.20
N GLY A 66 -25.47 -4.57 10.39
CA GLY A 66 -24.37 -5.53 10.46
C GLY A 66 -23.82 -5.94 9.10
N GLU A 67 -24.24 -5.33 8.02
CA GLU A 67 -23.72 -5.63 6.69
C GLU A 67 -22.35 -5.00 6.48
N GLN A 68 -21.40 -5.80 6.00
CA GLN A 68 -20.05 -5.36 5.72
C GLN A 68 -19.90 -5.05 4.23
N ALA A 69 -19.62 -3.78 3.90
CA ALA A 69 -19.30 -3.41 2.53
C ALA A 69 -17.92 -3.96 2.14
N PRO A 70 -17.68 -4.21 0.84
CA PRO A 70 -16.35 -4.63 0.38
C PRO A 70 -15.30 -3.58 0.69
N GLY A 71 -14.08 -4.05 1.00
CA GLY A 71 -12.95 -3.17 1.17
C GLY A 71 -12.46 -2.61 -0.16
N GLU A 72 -11.64 -1.57 -0.08
CA GLU A 72 -11.04 -0.93 -1.24
C GLU A 72 -9.53 -0.89 -1.10
N LEU A 73 -8.84 -0.98 -2.24
CA LEU A 73 -7.39 -0.95 -2.33
C LEU A 73 -6.98 0.29 -3.09
N TYR A 74 -6.07 1.06 -2.50
CA TYR A 74 -5.61 2.32 -3.06
C TYR A 74 -4.11 2.30 -3.29
N VAL A 75 -3.67 2.94 -4.36
CA VAL A 75 -2.30 3.41 -4.47
C VAL A 75 -2.33 4.91 -4.21
N MET A 76 -1.86 5.31 -3.04
CA MET A 76 -1.86 6.70 -2.63
C MET A 76 -0.53 7.37 -2.96
N GLN A 77 -0.58 8.62 -3.36
CA GLN A 77 0.60 9.48 -3.47
C GLN A 77 0.48 10.57 -2.43
N LEU A 78 1.57 10.80 -1.69
CA LEU A 78 1.59 11.71 -0.56
C LEU A 78 2.62 12.82 -0.78
N ASP A 79 2.22 14.04 -0.48
CA ASP A 79 3.13 15.18 -0.37
C ASP A 79 3.31 15.45 1.12
N CYS A 80 4.37 14.91 1.69
CA CYS A 80 4.60 15.00 3.12
C CYS A 80 4.88 16.42 3.59
N ALA A 81 5.51 17.24 2.73
CA ALA A 81 5.83 18.61 3.09
C ALA A 81 4.57 19.46 3.24
N GLN A 82 3.57 19.23 2.40
CA GLN A 82 2.32 20.00 2.40
C GLN A 82 1.16 19.27 3.04
N GLN A 83 1.35 18.04 3.47
CA GLN A 83 0.29 17.20 4.05
C GLN A 83 -0.90 17.04 3.11
N LEU A 84 -0.60 16.72 1.84
CA LEU A 84 -1.59 16.47 0.81
C LEU A 84 -1.49 15.03 0.34
N TYR A 85 -2.60 14.53 -0.20
CA TYR A 85 -2.64 13.20 -0.78
C TYR A 85 -3.51 13.17 -2.02
N ARG A 86 -3.33 12.14 -2.82
CA ARG A 86 -4.25 11.80 -3.91
C ARG A 86 -4.17 10.31 -4.17
N ASP A 87 -5.28 9.74 -4.64
CA ASP A 87 -5.34 8.33 -5.00
C ASP A 87 -5.00 8.18 -6.47
N LYS A 88 -3.88 7.54 -6.75
CA LYS A 88 -3.42 7.30 -8.12
C LYS A 88 -4.13 6.12 -8.75
N GLN A 89 -4.55 5.17 -7.94
CA GLN A 89 -5.34 4.01 -8.36
C GLN A 89 -6.34 3.66 -7.27
N VAL A 90 -7.50 3.20 -7.68
CA VAL A 90 -8.53 2.66 -6.79
C VAL A 90 -8.92 1.29 -7.34
N ASN A 91 -8.72 0.26 -6.52
CA ASN A 91 -8.99 -1.14 -6.90
C ASN A 91 -8.33 -1.53 -8.23
N GLY A 92 -7.09 -1.08 -8.42
CA GLY A 92 -6.33 -1.38 -9.63
C GLY A 92 -6.64 -0.50 -10.84
N ILE A 93 -7.61 0.40 -10.74
CA ILE A 93 -7.99 1.28 -11.84
C ILE A 93 -7.27 2.62 -11.70
N PRO A 94 -6.42 3.00 -12.67
CA PRO A 94 -5.72 4.28 -12.61
C PRO A 94 -6.69 5.47 -12.62
N ARG A 95 -6.34 6.51 -11.86
CA ARG A 95 -7.07 7.78 -11.82
C ARG A 95 -6.18 8.88 -12.35
N PHE A 96 -6.24 9.09 -13.65
CA PHE A 96 -5.45 10.12 -14.32
C PHE A 96 -6.00 11.50 -13.94
N GLY A 97 -5.11 12.43 -13.61
CA GLY A 97 -5.49 13.78 -13.26
C GLY A 97 -6.14 13.94 -11.89
N ALA A 98 -5.95 12.99 -11.00
CA ALA A 98 -6.45 13.12 -9.62
C ALA A 98 -5.87 14.38 -8.97
N SER A 99 -6.75 15.17 -8.34
CA SER A 99 -6.34 16.40 -7.66
C SER A 99 -5.76 16.12 -6.29
N TRP A 100 -4.83 16.94 -5.85
CA TRP A 100 -4.33 16.90 -4.48
C TRP A 100 -5.43 17.32 -3.52
N GLU A 101 -5.54 16.59 -2.41
CA GLU A 101 -6.55 16.83 -1.39
C GLU A 101 -5.88 17.02 -0.04
N ALA A 102 -6.44 17.92 0.78
CA ALA A 102 -6.02 18.06 2.16
C ALA A 102 -6.68 16.97 3.01
N VAL A 103 -6.01 16.58 4.08
CA VAL A 103 -6.50 15.55 5.00
C VAL A 103 -7.83 15.95 5.66
N GLY A 104 -7.98 17.21 6.02
CA GLY A 104 -9.18 17.67 6.71
C GLY A 104 -9.37 16.95 8.03
N GLU A 105 -10.59 16.47 8.26
CA GLU A 105 -10.96 15.77 9.49
C GLU A 105 -10.90 14.25 9.35
N ASP A 106 -10.40 13.73 8.22
CA ASP A 106 -10.29 12.29 8.02
C ASP A 106 -9.16 11.71 8.87
N GLY A 107 -9.53 11.14 10.02
CA GLY A 107 -8.57 10.59 10.96
C GLY A 107 -7.81 9.39 10.43
N LEU A 108 -8.41 8.59 9.57
CA LEU A 108 -7.74 7.42 8.98
C LEU A 108 -6.65 7.86 8.01
N ILE A 109 -6.98 8.75 7.08
CA ILE A 109 -6.01 9.25 6.10
C ILE A 109 -4.92 10.05 6.80
N GLY A 110 -5.26 10.85 7.80
CA GLY A 110 -4.27 11.58 8.59
C GLY A 110 -3.27 10.66 9.25
N SER A 111 -3.75 9.55 9.82
CA SER A 111 -2.88 8.56 10.46
C SER A 111 -1.98 7.85 9.44
N VAL A 112 -2.50 7.56 8.24
CA VAL A 112 -1.68 6.94 7.17
C VAL A 112 -0.58 7.91 6.74
N ILE A 113 -0.91 9.17 6.49
CA ILE A 113 0.08 10.16 6.07
C ILE A 113 1.16 10.31 7.13
N ASP A 114 0.76 10.43 8.39
CA ASP A 114 1.70 10.57 9.50
C ASP A 114 2.64 9.36 9.57
N ALA A 115 2.11 8.16 9.49
CA ALA A 115 2.90 6.95 9.56
C ALA A 115 3.85 6.81 8.37
N VAL A 116 3.33 7.00 7.15
CA VAL A 116 4.12 6.82 5.92
C VAL A 116 5.19 7.89 5.80
N CYS A 117 4.86 9.13 6.13
CA CYS A 117 5.83 10.24 6.04
C CYS A 117 6.96 10.12 7.05
N ASN A 118 6.72 9.42 8.14
CA ASN A 118 7.75 9.17 9.16
C ASN A 118 8.47 7.83 9.00
N GLU A 119 8.06 7.01 8.04
CA GLU A 119 8.68 5.71 7.82
C GLU A 119 10.07 5.87 7.22
N PRO A 120 11.12 5.27 7.81
CA PRO A 120 12.44 5.26 7.18
C PRO A 120 12.39 4.52 5.86
N LEU A 121 12.99 5.12 4.82
CA LEU A 121 13.08 4.46 3.52
C LEU A 121 14.21 3.42 3.56
N ALA A 122 13.95 2.29 2.91
CA ALA A 122 14.98 1.30 2.68
C ALA A 122 16.03 1.89 1.73
N SER A 123 17.26 1.89 2.16
CA SER A 123 18.37 2.37 1.34
C SER A 123 18.90 1.28 0.40
#